data_99c6347999fe108978a0c50425b9340d
#
_entry.id   99c6347999fe108978a0c50425b9340d
#
_cell.length_a   1.000
_cell.length_b   1.000
_cell.length_c   1.000
_cell.angle_alpha   90.00
_cell.angle_beta   90.00
_cell.angle_gamma   90.00
#
_symmetry.space_group_name_H-M   'P 1'
#
loop_
_entity.id
_entity.type
_entity.pdbx_description
1 polymer ?
#
loop_
_entity_poly.entity_id
_entity_poly.type
_entity_poly.pdbx_seq_one_letter_code
_entity_poly.pdbx_strand_id
1 'polypeptide(L)'
;MIQLFEIKKKVKQMKNTDKELLEKYTETSKKSKEEILKQYNTKEEGLTQKEYEKRYEKNGPNIVVKNEKKSWLEFFIKSFNDKFIYILLLLAIIDFVLADKLGAGIILGIAVVSAFIKFCQNYSTYKFNQKLKAQIYSSTNVVRNGKEKEVKVENIAIGDIIKLNAGSIIPADIILIESKDLFLNQSVFTGESVLVEKATTPNEPKGIFDINNICLMGSSVVSGSGTAVVIQTGFDTYLGR
;
A
#
# COMPACT_ATOMS: atom_id res chain seq x y z
N MET A 1 -4.68 -2.08 31.94
CA MET A 1 -3.93 -0.80 32.11
C MET A 1 -2.79 -0.65 31.09
N ILE A 2 -1.96 -1.68 30.87
CA ILE A 2 -0.81 -1.67 29.94
C ILE A 2 -1.26 -1.45 28.48
N GLN A 3 -2.30 -2.13 27.99
CA GLN A 3 -2.81 -1.94 26.63
C GLN A 3 -3.32 -0.51 26.36
N LEU A 4 -3.97 0.12 27.34
CA LEU A 4 -4.46 1.50 27.20
C LEU A 4 -3.30 2.51 27.14
N PHE A 5 -2.21 2.24 27.84
CA PHE A 5 -1.00 3.06 27.81
C PHE A 5 -0.27 2.93 26.47
N GLU A 6 -0.16 1.72 25.91
CA GLU A 6 0.41 1.50 24.57
C GLU A 6 -0.42 2.14 23.48
N ILE A 7 -1.75 2.06 23.54
CA ILE A 7 -2.65 2.73 22.58
C ILE A 7 -2.46 4.26 22.66
N LYS A 8 -2.42 4.83 23.86
CA LYS A 8 -2.18 6.28 24.04
C LYS A 8 -0.80 6.70 23.50
N LYS A 9 0.23 5.89 23.71
CA LYS A 9 1.59 6.14 23.18
C LYS A 9 1.61 6.09 21.67
N LYS A 10 0.96 5.09 21.03
CA LYS A 10 0.82 4.99 19.58
C LYS A 10 0.05 6.18 18.98
N VAL A 11 -1.08 6.57 19.58
CA VAL A 11 -1.88 7.72 19.11
C VAL A 11 -1.09 9.03 19.22
N LYS A 12 -0.30 9.21 20.28
CA LYS A 12 0.55 10.40 20.44
C LYS A 12 1.70 10.40 19.40
N GLN A 13 2.25 9.24 19.11
CA GLN A 13 3.33 9.08 18.12
C GLN A 13 2.79 9.34 16.70
N MET A 14 1.61 8.83 16.35
CA MET A 14 0.94 9.12 15.07
C MET A 14 0.67 10.63 14.90
N LYS A 15 0.11 11.30 15.91
CA LYS A 15 -0.14 12.76 15.85
C LYS A 15 1.14 13.59 15.63
N ASN A 16 2.26 13.19 16.24
CA ASN A 16 3.54 13.88 16.01
C ASN A 16 4.05 13.65 14.59
N THR A 17 3.93 12.42 14.08
CA THR A 17 4.37 12.06 12.72
C THR A 17 3.53 12.79 11.66
N ASP A 18 2.21 12.91 11.87
CA ASP A 18 1.33 13.67 10.97
C ASP A 18 1.68 15.16 10.96
N LYS A 19 2.05 15.71 12.11
CA LYS A 19 2.45 17.11 12.21
C LYS A 19 3.77 17.39 11.47
N GLU A 20 4.76 16.53 11.65
CA GLU A 20 6.04 16.62 10.93
C GLU A 20 5.85 16.51 9.41
N LEU A 21 4.95 15.62 8.97
CA LEU A 21 4.65 15.47 7.56
C LEU A 21 3.92 16.70 6.99
N LEU A 22 2.96 17.24 7.73
CA LEU A 22 2.25 18.47 7.37
C LEU A 22 3.23 19.65 7.23
N GLU A 23 4.15 19.83 8.19
CA GLU A 23 5.15 20.89 8.15
C GLU A 23 6.07 20.72 6.92
N LYS A 24 6.57 19.51 6.68
CA LYS A 24 7.39 19.17 5.51
C LYS A 24 6.68 19.46 4.18
N TYR A 25 5.41 19.04 4.07
CA TYR A 25 4.65 19.23 2.83
C TYR A 25 4.28 20.72 2.64
N THR A 26 3.93 21.41 3.71
CA THR A 26 3.65 22.86 3.66
C THR A 26 4.89 23.65 3.26
N GLU A 27 6.07 23.28 3.76
CA GLU A 27 7.34 23.90 3.33
C GLU A 27 7.62 23.60 1.85
N THR A 28 7.44 22.36 1.43
CA THR A 28 7.67 21.95 0.04
C THR A 28 6.67 22.63 -0.91
N SER A 29 5.41 22.80 -0.48
CA SER A 29 4.36 23.43 -1.28
C SER A 29 4.60 24.88 -1.63
N LYS A 30 5.41 25.60 -0.84
CA LYS A 30 5.75 27.02 -1.06
C LYS A 30 6.84 27.22 -2.10
N LYS A 31 7.50 26.15 -2.54
CA LYS A 31 8.63 26.22 -3.48
C LYS A 31 8.15 26.42 -4.92
N SER A 32 8.94 27.15 -5.70
CA SER A 32 8.71 27.31 -7.14
C SER A 32 8.95 25.99 -7.89
N LYS A 33 8.46 25.89 -9.13
CA LYS A 33 8.68 24.74 -9.99
C LYS A 33 10.18 24.41 -10.12
N GLU A 34 11.02 25.44 -10.32
CA GLU A 34 12.47 25.28 -10.47
C GLU A 34 13.12 24.77 -9.19
N GLU A 35 12.69 25.26 -8.04
CA GLU A 35 13.18 24.82 -6.73
C GLU A 35 12.78 23.37 -6.43
N ILE A 36 11.55 22.97 -6.80
CA ILE A 36 11.07 21.59 -6.69
C ILE A 36 11.93 20.66 -7.56
N LEU A 37 12.10 20.99 -8.84
CA LEU A 37 12.93 20.19 -9.76
C LEU A 37 14.37 20.05 -9.24
N LYS A 38 14.96 21.14 -8.72
CA LYS A 38 16.29 21.14 -8.13
C LYS A 38 16.37 20.32 -6.85
N GLN A 39 15.39 20.46 -5.94
CA GLN A 39 15.33 19.72 -4.67
C GLN A 39 15.29 18.20 -4.88
N TYR A 40 14.46 17.75 -5.83
CA TYR A 40 14.34 16.33 -6.16
C TYR A 40 15.33 15.89 -7.25
N ASN A 41 16.26 16.78 -7.63
CA ASN A 41 17.30 16.55 -8.63
C ASN A 41 16.72 15.86 -9.89
N THR A 42 15.67 16.46 -10.43
CA THR A 42 14.95 15.99 -11.61
C THR A 42 14.78 17.12 -12.62
N LYS A 43 14.31 16.80 -13.81
CA LYS A 43 14.04 17.75 -14.91
C LYS A 43 12.66 17.46 -15.49
N GLU A 44 12.14 18.37 -16.32
CA GLU A 44 10.85 18.16 -16.98
C GLU A 44 10.84 16.94 -17.91
N GLU A 45 12.00 16.60 -18.49
CA GLU A 45 12.20 15.39 -19.28
C GLU A 45 12.22 14.10 -18.44
N GLY A 46 12.12 14.24 -17.11
CA GLY A 46 12.14 13.14 -16.14
C GLY A 46 13.51 12.56 -15.89
N LEU A 47 13.55 11.50 -15.12
CA LEU A 47 14.78 10.79 -14.76
C LEU A 47 15.35 10.02 -15.94
N THR A 48 16.67 9.92 -15.99
CA THR A 48 17.34 8.94 -16.84
C THR A 48 17.19 7.52 -16.24
N GLN A 49 17.38 6.49 -17.07
CA GLN A 49 17.29 5.11 -16.59
C GLN A 49 18.27 4.82 -15.45
N LYS A 50 19.51 5.33 -15.53
CA LYS A 50 20.53 5.17 -14.48
C LYS A 50 20.16 5.87 -13.16
N GLU A 51 19.59 7.08 -13.24
CA GLU A 51 19.12 7.82 -12.06
C GLU A 51 17.96 7.11 -11.39
N TYR A 52 17.00 6.59 -12.17
CA TYR A 52 15.90 5.79 -11.68
C TYR A 52 16.40 4.55 -10.94
N GLU A 53 17.26 3.73 -11.55
CA GLU A 53 17.80 2.51 -10.94
C GLU A 53 18.47 2.80 -9.61
N LYS A 54 19.35 3.82 -9.57
CA LYS A 54 20.02 4.25 -8.33
C LYS A 54 19.05 4.66 -7.23
N ARG A 55 17.94 5.33 -7.57
CA ARG A 55 16.93 5.77 -6.61
C ARG A 55 16.07 4.62 -6.16
N TYR A 56 15.71 3.73 -7.06
CA TYR A 56 14.94 2.54 -6.78
C TYR A 56 15.70 1.58 -5.85
N GLU A 57 17.01 1.38 -6.07
CA GLU A 57 17.85 0.60 -5.17
C GLU A 57 17.95 1.23 -3.77
N LYS A 58 18.04 2.56 -3.70
CA LYS A 58 18.17 3.27 -2.42
C LYS A 58 16.87 3.30 -1.61
N ASN A 59 15.73 3.57 -2.26
CA ASN A 59 14.46 3.81 -1.58
C ASN A 59 13.54 2.58 -1.58
N GLY A 60 13.85 1.57 -2.38
CA GLY A 60 13.03 0.38 -2.56
C GLY A 60 11.80 0.60 -3.45
N PRO A 61 10.98 -0.44 -3.63
CA PRO A 61 9.75 -0.37 -4.41
C PRO A 61 8.68 0.50 -3.74
N ASN A 62 7.85 1.15 -4.55
CA ASN A 62 6.73 1.96 -4.08
C ASN A 62 5.54 1.06 -3.70
N ILE A 63 5.62 0.43 -2.53
CA ILE A 63 4.59 -0.45 -1.97
C ILE A 63 4.27 -0.05 -0.54
N VAL A 64 2.99 -0.02 -0.17
CA VAL A 64 2.48 0.30 1.17
C VAL A 64 2.04 -0.94 1.95
N VAL A 65 1.99 -2.11 1.30
CA VAL A 65 1.62 -3.38 1.92
C VAL A 65 2.76 -4.37 1.75
N LYS A 66 3.35 -4.81 2.86
CA LYS A 66 4.32 -5.91 2.81
C LYS A 66 3.62 -7.18 2.31
N ASN A 67 4.04 -7.67 1.16
CA ASN A 67 3.68 -9.01 0.69
C ASN A 67 4.43 -10.03 1.56
N GLU A 68 3.84 -10.42 2.69
CA GLU A 68 4.36 -11.53 3.47
C GLU A 68 4.21 -12.82 2.65
N LYS A 69 5.34 -13.32 2.17
CA LYS A 69 5.40 -14.65 1.56
C LYS A 69 5.27 -15.68 2.68
N LYS A 70 4.06 -16.19 2.89
CA LYS A 70 3.83 -17.28 3.83
C LYS A 70 4.35 -18.59 3.27
N SER A 71 5.08 -19.34 4.09
CA SER A 71 5.58 -20.66 3.73
C SER A 71 4.43 -21.67 3.65
N TRP A 72 4.51 -22.64 2.74
CA TRP A 72 3.57 -23.77 2.70
C TRP A 72 3.53 -24.54 4.03
N LEU A 73 4.66 -24.59 4.74
CA LEU A 73 4.78 -25.24 6.05
C LEU A 73 3.90 -24.54 7.12
N GLU A 74 3.78 -23.21 7.07
CA GLU A 74 2.89 -22.45 7.95
C GLU A 74 1.42 -22.85 7.73
N PHE A 75 1.01 -23.03 6.47
CA PHE A 75 -0.35 -23.49 6.16
C PHE A 75 -0.58 -24.92 6.62
N PHE A 76 0.41 -25.78 6.47
CA PHE A 76 0.33 -27.18 6.93
C PHE A 76 0.14 -27.24 8.45
N ILE A 77 0.97 -26.57 9.22
CA ILE A 77 0.86 -26.52 10.69
C ILE A 77 -0.49 -25.92 11.12
N LYS A 78 -0.91 -24.82 10.49
CA LYS A 78 -2.18 -24.17 10.79
C LYS A 78 -3.40 -25.04 10.47
N SER A 79 -3.27 -26.00 9.55
CA SER A 79 -4.36 -26.90 9.20
C SER A 79 -4.75 -27.86 10.33
N PHE A 80 -3.82 -28.15 11.24
CA PHE A 80 -4.09 -28.93 12.45
C PHE A 80 -4.71 -28.09 13.58
N ASN A 81 -4.66 -26.77 13.50
CA ASN A 81 -5.26 -25.86 14.50
C ASN A 81 -6.73 -25.58 14.13
N ASP A 82 -7.56 -26.63 14.14
CA ASP A 82 -8.99 -26.58 13.85
C ASP A 82 -9.80 -27.22 14.95
N LYS A 83 -10.88 -26.54 15.34
CA LYS A 83 -11.79 -27.02 16.38
C LYS A 83 -12.38 -28.41 16.06
N PHE A 84 -12.67 -28.68 14.79
CA PHE A 84 -13.19 -29.97 14.35
C PHE A 84 -12.15 -31.08 14.52
N ILE A 85 -10.89 -30.84 14.19
CA ILE A 85 -9.80 -31.79 14.38
C ILE A 85 -9.58 -32.07 15.87
N TYR A 86 -9.68 -31.08 16.74
CA TYR A 86 -9.59 -31.27 18.19
C TYR A 86 -10.71 -32.16 18.73
N ILE A 87 -11.94 -32.02 18.20
CA ILE A 87 -13.07 -32.91 18.58
C ILE A 87 -12.79 -34.35 18.12
N LEU A 88 -12.30 -34.55 16.90
CA LEU A 88 -11.93 -35.87 16.40
C LEU A 88 -10.81 -36.51 17.23
N LEU A 89 -9.79 -35.75 17.62
CA LEU A 89 -8.71 -36.22 18.49
C LEU A 89 -9.26 -36.63 19.88
N LEU A 90 -10.17 -35.84 20.44
CA LEU A 90 -10.81 -36.16 21.71
C LEU A 90 -11.60 -37.52 21.59
N LEU A 91 -12.37 -37.69 20.54
CA LEU A 91 -13.12 -38.91 20.30
C LEU A 91 -12.19 -40.13 20.10
N ALA A 92 -11.11 -39.97 19.36
CA ALA A 92 -10.11 -41.02 19.17
C ALA A 92 -9.44 -41.44 20.50
N ILE A 93 -9.20 -40.49 21.40
CA ILE A 93 -8.70 -40.78 22.75
C ILE A 93 -9.71 -41.59 23.58
N ILE A 94 -11.01 -41.23 23.50
CA ILE A 94 -12.09 -41.93 24.20
C ILE A 94 -12.17 -43.36 23.71
N ASP A 95 -12.20 -43.60 22.38
CA ASP A 95 -12.27 -44.94 21.80
C ASP A 95 -11.03 -45.78 22.16
N PHE A 96 -9.86 -45.15 22.18
CA PHE A 96 -8.64 -45.82 22.61
C PHE A 96 -8.71 -46.29 24.09
N VAL A 97 -9.26 -45.45 25.00
CA VAL A 97 -9.45 -45.79 26.42
C VAL A 97 -10.47 -46.88 26.58
N LEU A 98 -11.52 -46.90 25.75
CA LEU A 98 -12.57 -47.98 25.74
C LEU A 98 -12.08 -49.28 25.09
N ALA A 99 -10.79 -49.38 24.77
CA ALA A 99 -10.12 -50.52 24.12
C ALA A 99 -10.57 -50.78 22.67
N ASP A 100 -11.29 -49.87 22.02
CA ASP A 100 -11.62 -49.93 20.58
C ASP A 100 -10.49 -49.30 19.75
N LYS A 101 -9.44 -50.09 19.53
CA LYS A 101 -8.25 -49.64 18.76
C LYS A 101 -8.59 -49.44 17.28
N LEU A 102 -9.56 -50.15 16.72
CA LEU A 102 -9.98 -50.00 15.32
C LEU A 102 -10.77 -48.73 15.14
N GLY A 103 -11.73 -48.42 16.01
CA GLY A 103 -12.47 -47.17 16.01
C GLY A 103 -11.55 -45.95 16.14
N ALA A 104 -10.67 -45.95 17.13
CA ALA A 104 -9.66 -44.91 17.30
C ALA A 104 -8.80 -44.69 16.05
N GLY A 105 -8.34 -45.78 15.40
CA GLY A 105 -7.55 -45.70 14.17
C GLY A 105 -8.31 -45.08 12.99
N ILE A 106 -9.59 -45.42 12.83
CA ILE A 106 -10.47 -44.86 11.78
C ILE A 106 -10.65 -43.34 12.01
N ILE A 107 -10.94 -42.91 13.25
CA ILE A 107 -11.12 -41.50 13.59
C ILE A 107 -9.85 -40.70 13.36
N LEU A 108 -8.68 -41.23 13.73
CA LEU A 108 -7.39 -40.59 13.44
C LEU A 108 -7.17 -40.48 11.93
N GLY A 109 -7.50 -41.48 11.14
CA GLY A 109 -7.46 -41.45 9.68
C GLY A 109 -8.31 -40.31 9.11
N ILE A 110 -9.54 -40.16 9.60
CA ILE A 110 -10.46 -39.09 9.20
C ILE A 110 -9.86 -37.70 9.58
N ALA A 111 -9.26 -37.56 10.77
CA ALA A 111 -8.65 -36.33 11.21
C ALA A 111 -7.47 -35.92 10.29
N VAL A 112 -6.61 -36.88 9.88
CA VAL A 112 -5.50 -36.63 8.96
C VAL A 112 -6.00 -36.21 7.58
N VAL A 113 -7.01 -36.91 7.03
CA VAL A 113 -7.61 -36.57 5.73
C VAL A 113 -8.25 -35.17 5.79
N SER A 114 -8.97 -34.86 6.87
CA SER A 114 -9.58 -33.54 7.08
C SER A 114 -8.53 -32.42 7.15
N ALA A 115 -7.43 -32.64 7.87
CA ALA A 115 -6.31 -31.71 7.95
C ALA A 115 -5.66 -31.46 6.57
N PHE A 116 -5.51 -32.54 5.77
CA PHE A 116 -4.96 -32.46 4.43
C PHE A 116 -5.86 -31.67 3.47
N ILE A 117 -7.17 -31.94 3.48
CA ILE A 117 -8.15 -31.19 2.69
C ILE A 117 -8.09 -29.70 3.05
N LYS A 118 -8.08 -29.38 4.34
CA LYS A 118 -7.97 -27.99 4.82
C LYS A 118 -6.67 -27.31 4.40
N PHE A 119 -5.57 -28.02 4.45
CA PHE A 119 -4.29 -27.53 3.91
C PHE A 119 -4.41 -27.18 2.43
N CYS A 120 -4.94 -28.07 1.61
CA CYS A 120 -5.12 -27.84 0.17
C CYS A 120 -6.01 -26.61 -0.10
N GLN A 121 -7.14 -26.48 0.61
CA GLN A 121 -8.05 -25.34 0.49
C GLN A 121 -7.36 -24.01 0.86
N ASN A 122 -6.73 -23.95 2.03
CA ASN A 122 -6.07 -22.74 2.52
C ASN A 122 -4.93 -22.32 1.60
N TYR A 123 -4.12 -23.26 1.13
CA TYR A 123 -3.00 -22.99 0.23
C TYR A 123 -3.45 -22.55 -1.16
N SER A 124 -4.50 -23.18 -1.71
CA SER A 124 -5.12 -22.77 -2.98
C SER A 124 -5.73 -21.38 -2.90
N THR A 125 -6.46 -21.08 -1.82
CA THR A 125 -7.03 -19.74 -1.57
C THR A 125 -5.93 -18.69 -1.46
N TYR A 126 -4.85 -18.99 -0.75
CA TYR A 126 -3.70 -18.09 -0.66
C TYR A 126 -3.09 -17.81 -2.05
N LYS A 127 -2.83 -18.85 -2.86
CA LYS A 127 -2.31 -18.68 -4.23
C LYS A 127 -3.25 -17.86 -5.10
N PHE A 128 -4.56 -18.13 -5.02
CA PHE A 128 -5.56 -17.39 -5.76
C PHE A 128 -5.57 -15.91 -5.37
N ASN A 129 -5.57 -15.60 -4.07
CA ASN A 129 -5.50 -14.24 -3.57
C ASN A 129 -4.20 -13.52 -4.00
N GLN A 130 -3.07 -14.22 -4.05
CA GLN A 130 -1.82 -13.66 -4.57
C GLN A 130 -1.93 -13.32 -6.07
N LYS A 131 -2.57 -14.18 -6.87
CA LYS A 131 -2.82 -13.90 -8.29
C LYS A 131 -3.75 -12.69 -8.48
N LEU A 132 -4.83 -12.59 -7.69
CA LEU A 132 -5.72 -11.43 -7.73
C LEU A 132 -4.99 -10.15 -7.37
N LYS A 133 -4.20 -10.16 -6.28
CA LYS A 133 -3.36 -9.00 -5.91
C LYS A 133 -2.40 -8.60 -7.03
N ALA A 134 -1.81 -9.58 -7.72
CA ALA A 134 -0.93 -9.34 -8.85
C ALA A 134 -1.64 -8.74 -10.08
N GLN A 135 -2.94 -8.94 -10.23
CA GLN A 135 -3.74 -8.34 -11.31
C GLN A 135 -4.19 -6.90 -11.02
N ILE A 136 -4.19 -6.48 -9.76
CA ILE A 136 -4.53 -5.11 -9.33
C ILE A 136 -3.29 -4.19 -9.39
N TYR A 137 -2.29 -4.51 -10.21
CA TYR A 137 -1.21 -3.56 -10.45
C TYR A 137 -1.77 -2.38 -11.24
N SER A 138 -2.09 -1.31 -10.54
CA SER A 138 -2.32 -0.03 -11.17
C SER A 138 -1.03 0.38 -11.86
N SER A 139 -1.12 0.75 -13.12
CA SER A 139 -0.07 1.40 -13.87
C SER A 139 -0.28 2.91 -13.86
N THR A 140 0.76 3.65 -14.14
CA THR A 140 0.72 5.10 -14.27
C THR A 140 1.68 5.57 -15.34
N ASN A 141 1.41 6.74 -15.92
CA ASN A 141 2.24 7.33 -16.94
C ASN A 141 3.32 8.19 -16.28
N VAL A 142 4.58 7.84 -16.52
CA VAL A 142 5.76 8.62 -16.11
C VAL A 142 6.50 9.15 -17.32
N VAL A 143 7.15 10.29 -17.17
CA VAL A 143 8.08 10.84 -18.15
C VAL A 143 9.50 10.46 -17.72
N ARG A 144 10.22 9.72 -18.56
CA ARG A 144 11.63 9.37 -18.37
C ARG A 144 12.38 9.53 -19.70
N ASN A 145 13.55 10.15 -19.67
CA ASN A 145 14.35 10.49 -20.87
C ASN A 145 13.51 11.26 -21.92
N GLY A 146 12.65 12.18 -21.52
CA GLY A 146 11.78 12.95 -22.40
C GLY A 146 10.67 12.16 -23.07
N LYS A 147 10.44 10.90 -22.69
CA LYS A 147 9.40 10.04 -23.26
C LYS A 147 8.40 9.62 -22.19
N GLU A 148 7.13 9.72 -22.52
CA GLU A 148 6.06 9.16 -21.69
C GLU A 148 6.06 7.64 -21.77
N LYS A 149 5.94 6.98 -20.65
CA LYS A 149 6.02 5.53 -20.50
C LYS A 149 5.05 5.08 -19.42
N GLU A 150 4.26 4.07 -19.72
CA GLU A 150 3.45 3.40 -18.73
C GLU A 150 4.32 2.47 -17.86
N VAL A 151 4.27 2.64 -16.56
CA VAL A 151 5.01 1.80 -15.59
C VAL A 151 4.09 1.33 -14.48
N LYS A 152 4.42 0.19 -13.88
CA LYS A 152 3.74 -0.26 -12.67
C LYS A 152 3.99 0.70 -11.52
N VAL A 153 2.97 0.93 -10.69
CA VAL A 153 3.08 1.82 -9.51
C VAL A 153 4.23 1.41 -8.59
N GLU A 154 4.51 0.11 -8.45
CA GLU A 154 5.64 -0.39 -7.65
C GLU A 154 7.02 0.08 -8.15
N ASN A 155 7.12 0.44 -9.44
CA ASN A 155 8.35 0.87 -10.10
C ASN A 155 8.49 2.39 -10.20
N ILE A 156 7.80 3.14 -9.35
CA ILE A 156 7.95 4.58 -9.23
C ILE A 156 9.05 4.91 -8.25
N ALA A 157 9.86 5.91 -8.58
CA ALA A 157 10.92 6.42 -7.72
C ALA A 157 10.71 7.90 -7.38
N ILE A 158 11.26 8.34 -6.25
CA ILE A 158 11.25 9.76 -5.86
C ILE A 158 11.94 10.59 -6.95
N GLY A 159 11.27 11.66 -7.41
CA GLY A 159 11.71 12.52 -8.50
C GLY A 159 11.25 12.09 -9.89
N ASP A 160 10.48 11.00 -10.03
CA ASP A 160 9.79 10.72 -11.29
C ASP A 160 8.79 11.83 -11.62
N ILE A 161 8.63 12.12 -12.90
CA ILE A 161 7.60 13.02 -13.41
C ILE A 161 6.39 12.18 -13.81
N ILE A 162 5.23 12.50 -13.24
CA ILE A 162 3.98 11.77 -13.49
C ILE A 162 3.02 12.66 -14.29
N LYS A 163 2.37 12.07 -15.29
CA LYS A 163 1.25 12.67 -16.01
C LYS A 163 -0.06 12.17 -15.42
N LEU A 164 -0.91 13.11 -15.04
CA LEU A 164 -2.23 12.85 -14.47
C LEU A 164 -3.33 13.21 -15.47
N ASN A 165 -4.31 12.32 -15.59
CA ASN A 165 -5.51 12.52 -16.38
C ASN A 165 -6.73 12.05 -15.59
N ALA A 166 -7.92 12.45 -16.01
CA ALA A 166 -9.17 11.96 -15.43
C ALA A 166 -9.19 10.42 -15.40
N GLY A 167 -9.58 9.83 -14.26
CA GLY A 167 -9.54 8.39 -14.00
C GLY A 167 -8.21 7.87 -13.43
N SER A 168 -7.13 8.67 -13.41
CA SER A 168 -5.87 8.26 -12.79
C SER A 168 -6.02 8.14 -11.27
N ILE A 169 -5.34 7.15 -10.67
CA ILE A 169 -5.13 7.07 -9.23
C ILE A 169 -3.74 7.65 -8.94
N ILE A 170 -3.64 8.49 -7.93
CA ILE A 170 -2.38 9.08 -7.49
C ILE A 170 -1.48 7.96 -6.94
N PRO A 171 -0.34 7.67 -7.58
CA PRO A 171 0.41 6.44 -7.31
C PRO A 171 1.43 6.56 -6.16
N ALA A 172 1.74 7.77 -5.75
CA ALA A 172 2.70 8.13 -4.69
C ALA A 172 2.32 9.51 -4.15
N ASP A 173 2.93 10.01 -3.09
CA ASP A 173 2.74 11.42 -2.74
C ASP A 173 3.52 12.29 -3.71
N ILE A 174 2.82 13.24 -4.35
CA ILE A 174 3.33 14.03 -5.46
C ILE A 174 3.06 15.52 -5.24
N ILE A 175 3.90 16.36 -5.85
CA ILE A 175 3.69 17.80 -5.93
C ILE A 175 3.45 18.22 -7.37
N LEU A 176 2.40 19.00 -7.60
CA LEU A 176 2.03 19.51 -8.92
C LEU A 176 3.03 20.57 -9.38
N ILE A 177 3.50 20.43 -10.61
CA ILE A 177 4.28 21.45 -11.31
C ILE A 177 3.48 22.09 -12.47
N GLU A 178 2.42 21.40 -12.92
CA GLU A 178 1.42 21.91 -13.85
C GLU A 178 0.06 21.33 -13.50
N SER A 179 -1.01 22.11 -13.62
CA SER A 179 -2.38 21.64 -13.43
C SER A 179 -3.34 22.42 -14.34
N LYS A 180 -4.37 21.73 -14.83
CA LYS A 180 -5.46 22.32 -15.58
C LYS A 180 -6.77 21.69 -15.13
N ASP A 181 -7.61 22.48 -14.44
CA ASP A 181 -8.93 22.08 -13.96
C ASP A 181 -8.92 20.73 -13.22
N LEU A 182 -7.87 20.53 -12.38
CA LEU A 182 -7.62 19.27 -11.71
C LEU A 182 -8.45 19.14 -10.44
N PHE A 183 -9.37 18.19 -10.42
CA PHE A 183 -10.20 17.85 -9.27
C PHE A 183 -9.92 16.44 -8.79
N LEU A 184 -9.65 16.30 -7.49
CA LEU A 184 -9.39 15.02 -6.84
C LEU A 184 -10.53 14.62 -5.90
N ASN A 185 -10.77 13.33 -5.84
CA ASN A 185 -11.53 12.69 -4.78
C ASN A 185 -10.57 12.15 -3.73
N GLN A 186 -10.69 12.63 -2.49
CA GLN A 186 -9.86 12.24 -1.33
C GLN A 186 -10.65 11.40 -0.31
N SER A 187 -11.77 10.81 -0.71
CA SER A 187 -12.67 10.04 0.17
C SER A 187 -11.99 8.85 0.87
N VAL A 188 -10.92 8.32 0.30
CA VAL A 188 -10.08 7.27 0.93
C VAL A 188 -9.57 7.70 2.32
N PHE A 189 -9.34 9.01 2.52
CA PHE A 189 -8.81 9.57 3.76
C PHE A 189 -9.89 10.24 4.60
N THR A 190 -10.76 11.02 3.96
CA THR A 190 -11.75 11.84 4.65
C THR A 190 -13.08 11.13 4.88
N GLY A 191 -13.36 10.07 4.12
CA GLY A 191 -14.67 9.40 4.07
C GLY A 191 -15.73 10.18 3.33
N GLU A 192 -15.44 11.41 2.90
CA GLU A 192 -16.36 12.30 2.20
C GLU A 192 -16.07 12.33 0.70
N SER A 193 -17.10 12.23 -0.14
CA SER A 193 -16.95 12.26 -1.60
C SER A 193 -16.92 13.70 -2.18
N VAL A 194 -16.43 14.66 -1.40
CA VAL A 194 -16.28 16.04 -1.87
C VAL A 194 -15.06 16.13 -2.79
N LEU A 195 -15.26 16.79 -3.94
CA LEU A 195 -14.17 17.03 -4.88
C LEU A 195 -13.34 18.22 -4.40
N VAL A 196 -12.01 18.05 -4.42
CA VAL A 196 -11.05 19.08 -4.03
C VAL A 196 -10.31 19.55 -5.27
N GLU A 197 -10.38 20.83 -5.57
CA GLU A 197 -9.57 21.44 -6.63
C GLU A 197 -8.11 21.47 -6.21
N LYS A 198 -7.24 21.08 -7.12
CA LYS A 198 -5.78 21.11 -6.94
C LYS A 198 -5.13 22.00 -7.99
N ALA A 199 -4.30 22.92 -7.51
CA ALA A 199 -3.63 23.92 -8.34
C ALA A 199 -2.14 24.00 -7.96
N THR A 200 -1.31 24.55 -8.85
CA THR A 200 0.12 24.71 -8.58
C THR A 200 0.41 25.85 -7.60
N THR A 201 -0.54 26.77 -7.38
CA THR A 201 -0.38 27.88 -6.45
C THR A 201 -0.43 27.43 -5.00
N PRO A 202 0.58 27.77 -4.18
CA PRO A 202 0.57 27.45 -2.77
C PRO A 202 -0.57 28.20 -2.03
N ASN A 203 -1.04 27.61 -0.94
CA ASN A 203 -2.03 28.20 -0.04
C ASN A 203 -1.56 28.09 1.42
N GLU A 204 -2.33 28.65 2.34
CA GLU A 204 -2.15 28.43 3.79
C GLU A 204 -3.08 27.29 4.24
N PRO A 205 -2.59 26.04 4.29
CA PRO A 205 -3.42 24.89 4.58
C PRO A 205 -3.76 24.80 6.07
N LYS A 206 -4.99 24.41 6.40
CA LYS A 206 -5.39 24.04 7.77
C LYS A 206 -5.04 22.60 8.11
N GLY A 207 -4.87 21.77 7.11
CA GLY A 207 -4.51 20.36 7.23
C GLY A 207 -3.84 19.83 5.97
N ILE A 208 -3.34 18.59 6.04
CA ILE A 208 -2.57 17.99 4.94
C ILE A 208 -3.41 17.85 3.65
N PHE A 209 -4.72 17.65 3.77
CA PHE A 209 -5.64 17.49 2.65
C PHE A 209 -5.95 18.82 1.94
N ASP A 210 -5.72 19.93 2.63
CA ASP A 210 -6.01 21.28 2.12
C ASP A 210 -4.85 21.89 1.32
N ILE A 211 -3.69 21.22 1.26
CA ILE A 211 -2.55 21.72 0.50
C ILE A 211 -2.89 21.65 -1.00
N ASN A 212 -2.90 22.80 -1.68
CA ASN A 212 -3.38 22.92 -3.06
C ASN A 212 -2.56 22.11 -4.07
N ASN A 213 -1.23 22.13 -3.96
CA ASN A 213 -0.33 21.54 -4.95
C ASN A 213 0.22 20.18 -4.56
N ILE A 214 -0.21 19.61 -3.41
CA ILE A 214 0.16 18.25 -3.03
C ILE A 214 -1.02 17.31 -3.20
N CYS A 215 -0.76 16.18 -3.88
CA CYS A 215 -1.73 15.11 -4.07
C CYS A 215 -1.21 13.85 -3.37
N LEU A 216 -2.03 13.28 -2.50
CA LEU A 216 -1.65 12.13 -1.67
C LEU A 216 -1.93 10.82 -2.39
N MET A 217 -1.05 9.84 -2.20
CA MET A 217 -1.17 8.49 -2.74
C MET A 217 -2.53 7.88 -2.40
N GLY A 218 -3.23 7.32 -3.40
CA GLY A 218 -4.55 6.69 -3.22
C GLY A 218 -5.74 7.59 -3.54
N SER A 219 -5.55 8.93 -3.67
CA SER A 219 -6.58 9.81 -4.21
C SER A 219 -6.84 9.52 -5.68
N SER A 220 -8.03 9.81 -6.19
CA SER A 220 -8.37 9.63 -7.61
C SER A 220 -8.62 10.96 -8.30
N VAL A 221 -8.13 11.09 -9.52
CA VAL A 221 -8.40 12.23 -10.42
C VAL A 221 -9.79 12.05 -11.01
N VAL A 222 -10.69 12.99 -10.74
CA VAL A 222 -12.06 12.97 -11.27
C VAL A 222 -12.14 13.72 -12.59
N SER A 223 -11.49 14.89 -12.67
CA SER A 223 -11.44 15.70 -13.89
C SER A 223 -10.13 16.46 -14.00
N GLY A 224 -9.87 17.00 -15.19
CA GLY A 224 -8.68 17.77 -15.48
C GLY A 224 -7.44 16.95 -15.76
N SER A 225 -6.29 17.62 -15.79
CA SER A 225 -4.99 17.02 -16.05
C SER A 225 -3.89 17.75 -15.28
N GLY A 226 -2.75 17.11 -15.10
CA GLY A 226 -1.62 17.72 -14.43
C GLY A 226 -0.31 16.99 -14.67
N THR A 227 0.78 17.67 -14.36
CA THR A 227 2.13 17.11 -14.30
C THR A 227 2.66 17.29 -12.90
N ALA A 228 3.25 16.26 -12.34
CA ALA A 228 3.69 16.27 -10.95
C ALA A 228 5.04 15.58 -10.77
N VAL A 229 5.76 15.95 -9.70
CA VAL A 229 6.99 15.31 -9.25
C VAL A 229 6.67 14.40 -8.07
N VAL A 230 7.19 13.19 -8.05
CA VAL A 230 7.09 12.28 -6.91
C VAL A 230 7.98 12.76 -5.78
N ILE A 231 7.38 13.01 -4.61
CA ILE A 231 8.07 13.52 -3.43
C ILE A 231 8.31 12.46 -2.35
N GLN A 232 7.42 11.45 -2.24
CA GLN A 232 7.55 10.31 -1.32
C GLN A 232 6.96 9.05 -1.95
N THR A 233 7.50 7.87 -1.58
CA THR A 233 7.08 6.55 -2.09
C THR A 233 6.90 5.56 -0.95
N GLY A 234 6.09 4.53 -1.17
CA GLY A 234 5.93 3.38 -0.27
C GLY A 234 5.51 3.75 1.14
N PHE A 235 6.21 3.22 2.14
CA PHE A 235 5.90 3.44 3.56
C PHE A 235 6.16 4.87 4.04
N ASP A 236 6.85 5.70 3.27
CA ASP A 236 7.10 7.10 3.62
C ASP A 236 5.99 8.06 3.16
N THR A 237 5.03 7.57 2.34
CA THR A 237 3.84 8.32 1.94
C THR A 237 2.86 8.48 3.10
N TYR A 238 1.92 9.42 2.96
CA TYR A 238 0.85 9.60 3.94
C TYR A 238 0.02 8.31 4.12
N LEU A 239 -0.29 7.60 3.04
CA LEU A 239 -1.03 6.32 3.07
C LEU A 239 -0.21 5.17 3.67
N GLY A 240 1.12 5.20 3.54
CA GLY A 240 2.01 4.12 3.95
C GLY A 240 2.38 4.12 5.45
N ARG A 241 2.09 5.21 6.16
CA ARG A 241 2.40 5.41 7.59
C ARG A 241 1.29 4.94 8.48
#